data_4c4d251131ad1fe8a1a71141ab776c37
#
_entry.id   4c4d251131ad1fe8a1a71141ab776c37
#
_cell.length_a   1.000
_cell.length_b   1.000
_cell.length_c   1.000
_cell.angle_alpha   90.00
_cell.angle_beta   90.00
_cell.angle_gamma   90.00
#
_symmetry.space_group_name_H-M   'P 1'
#
loop_
_entity.id
_entity.type
_entity.pdbx_description
1 polymer ?
#
loop_
_entity_poly.entity_id
_entity_poly.type
_entity_poly.pdbx_seq_one_letter_code
_entity_poly.pdbx_strand_id
1 'polypeptide(L)'
;MCIRDSSGVSLVAASVWVVMHNADVLVWIVNKIIGRWGSLRPVVKMAIAYPMSARLRTGLTLAMFSLVIFTMMIFAILINLGNVISDDPDKASGGFDIRGVIKPELPIDDPYAIIEGNGNDLSVFDFELITSQAKLRVEVRQAEADLVFKRARIRASDEDWLRNNQFEFTHWDPAYGQTSEEIWQSVANDPGLAVVSAGIIREEDGWGPPRGDNVFQITGIEPDEKGEISGVDITLRPPVGQATSDRLVTRKVVGVLDEFADYFENNQGSSNDIYMHYSVLKDLSEKAVPFTDYKFRISDPSRADELTRLLETAFIDHGMTAKSTSESIDQEQAQTNAFNQLFQGFMGLGLLVGVAALGVIAFRAVVERRQSIGMMRAIGYRARMVQLQFLMESGVVAILGSLIGIGLGTLIAWNIFKNISQESAGVTFSIPIVNVAAIVLVAVVFSLLNTMLPARQASGIKPSEALRYE
;
A
#
# COMPACT_ATOMS: atom_id res chain seq x y z
N MET A 1 -10.02 9.42 -15.58
CA MET A 1 -9.61 8.04 -15.29
C MET A 1 -8.71 7.40 -16.36
N CYS A 2 -9.01 7.42 -17.65
CA CYS A 2 -8.19 6.76 -18.70
C CYS A 2 -6.76 7.29 -18.93
N ILE A 3 -6.45 8.54 -18.62
CA ILE A 3 -5.10 9.12 -18.84
C ILE A 3 -4.11 8.68 -17.77
N ARG A 4 -4.57 8.41 -16.55
CA ARG A 4 -3.75 8.05 -15.39
C ARG A 4 -3.28 6.59 -15.46
N ASP A 5 -4.13 5.67 -15.94
CA ASP A 5 -3.83 4.23 -16.00
C ASP A 5 -2.84 3.85 -17.10
N SER A 6 -2.77 4.64 -18.18
CA SER A 6 -1.81 4.43 -19.27
C SER A 6 -0.44 5.08 -19.03
N SER A 7 -0.28 5.87 -17.97
CA SER A 7 0.95 6.64 -17.72
C SER A 7 2.18 5.77 -17.49
N GLY A 8 2.03 4.67 -16.75
CA GLY A 8 3.15 3.74 -16.48
C GLY A 8 3.67 3.05 -17.73
N VAL A 9 2.77 2.53 -18.58
CA VAL A 9 3.14 1.87 -19.84
C VAL A 9 3.77 2.88 -20.80
N SER A 10 3.20 4.07 -20.89
CA SER A 10 3.72 5.17 -21.73
C SER A 10 5.12 5.61 -21.27
N LEU A 11 5.35 5.67 -19.96
CA LEU A 11 6.63 6.05 -19.37
C LEU A 11 7.72 5.01 -19.71
N VAL A 12 7.40 3.71 -19.58
CA VAL A 12 8.31 2.63 -19.98
C VAL A 12 8.60 2.69 -21.47
N ALA A 13 7.58 2.87 -22.31
CA ALA A 13 7.74 2.97 -23.76
C ALA A 13 8.62 4.17 -24.14
N ALA A 14 8.38 5.35 -23.55
CA ALA A 14 9.18 6.55 -23.77
C ALA A 14 10.63 6.37 -23.33
N SER A 15 10.87 5.75 -22.15
CA SER A 15 12.21 5.51 -21.64
C SER A 15 13.00 4.54 -22.53
N VAL A 16 12.36 3.49 -22.98
CA VAL A 16 12.97 2.53 -23.92
C VAL A 16 13.27 3.22 -25.26
N TRP A 17 12.38 4.07 -25.74
CA TRP A 17 12.59 4.88 -26.94
C TRP A 17 13.82 5.77 -26.81
N VAL A 18 13.96 6.50 -25.70
CA VAL A 18 15.12 7.34 -25.41
C VAL A 18 16.40 6.51 -25.37
N VAL A 19 16.40 5.37 -24.69
CA VAL A 19 17.56 4.47 -24.58
C VAL A 19 17.99 3.94 -25.96
N MET A 20 17.02 3.54 -26.79
CA MET A 20 17.30 3.02 -28.13
C MET A 20 17.83 4.07 -29.11
N HIS A 21 17.46 5.37 -28.91
CA HIS A 21 17.99 6.45 -29.75
C HIS A 21 19.34 6.98 -29.24
N ASN A 22 19.68 6.74 -27.96
CA ASN A 22 20.97 7.11 -27.36
C ASN A 22 21.88 5.90 -27.16
N ALA A 23 21.82 4.94 -28.07
CA ALA A 23 22.59 3.69 -28.03
C ALA A 23 24.11 3.89 -27.92
N ASP A 24 24.64 4.97 -28.47
CA ASP A 24 26.07 5.29 -28.42
C ASP A 24 26.57 5.51 -26.98
N VAL A 25 25.76 6.09 -26.12
CA VAL A 25 26.07 6.29 -24.70
C VAL A 25 26.17 4.92 -23.99
N LEU A 26 25.26 4.00 -24.31
CA LEU A 26 25.27 2.64 -23.75
C LEU A 26 26.53 1.87 -24.20
N VAL A 27 26.87 1.95 -25.50
CA VAL A 27 28.09 1.35 -26.04
C VAL A 27 29.31 1.91 -25.31
N TRP A 28 29.34 3.21 -25.04
CA TRP A 28 30.44 3.85 -24.32
C TRP A 28 30.55 3.35 -22.86
N ILE A 29 29.41 3.28 -22.12
CA ILE A 29 29.37 2.79 -20.74
C ILE A 29 29.86 1.34 -20.66
N VAL A 30 29.31 0.46 -21.49
CA VAL A 30 29.66 -0.96 -21.48
C VAL A 30 31.13 -1.17 -21.90
N ASN A 31 31.63 -0.43 -22.89
CA ASN A 31 33.05 -0.46 -23.26
C ASN A 31 33.98 -0.01 -22.12
N LYS A 32 33.54 0.96 -21.31
CA LYS A 32 34.32 1.44 -20.14
C LYS A 32 34.36 0.38 -19.03
N ILE A 33 33.28 -0.38 -18.83
CA ILE A 33 33.18 -1.41 -17.79
C ILE A 33 33.89 -2.69 -18.21
N ILE A 34 33.59 -3.22 -19.41
CA ILE A 34 34.02 -4.54 -19.89
C ILE A 34 35.30 -4.45 -20.74
N GLY A 35 35.67 -3.25 -21.18
CA GLY A 35 36.85 -3.02 -22.03
C GLY A 35 38.20 -3.40 -21.40
N ARG A 36 38.22 -3.74 -20.11
CA ARG A 36 39.38 -4.27 -19.39
C ARG A 36 39.69 -5.75 -19.71
N TRP A 37 38.75 -6.50 -20.28
CA TRP A 37 38.89 -7.93 -20.59
C TRP A 37 39.35 -8.14 -22.05
N GLY A 38 40.65 -8.03 -22.28
CA GLY A 38 41.27 -7.92 -23.60
C GLY A 38 40.89 -9.01 -24.64
N SER A 39 40.75 -10.29 -24.23
CA SER A 39 40.41 -11.39 -25.14
C SER A 39 38.93 -11.44 -25.55
N LEU A 40 38.02 -10.83 -24.80
CA LEU A 40 36.59 -10.83 -25.06
C LEU A 40 36.10 -9.53 -25.74
N ARG A 41 36.95 -8.56 -25.93
CA ARG A 41 36.63 -7.25 -26.56
C ARG A 41 35.84 -7.39 -27.89
N PRO A 42 36.23 -8.25 -28.85
CA PRO A 42 35.50 -8.37 -30.12
C PRO A 42 34.07 -8.91 -29.89
N VAL A 43 33.93 -9.90 -29.02
CA VAL A 43 32.64 -10.54 -28.72
C VAL A 43 31.69 -9.54 -28.06
N VAL A 44 32.17 -8.79 -27.07
CA VAL A 44 31.38 -7.75 -26.37
C VAL A 44 30.95 -6.64 -27.33
N LYS A 45 31.88 -6.14 -28.17
CA LYS A 45 31.56 -5.09 -29.14
C LYS A 45 30.46 -5.52 -30.10
N MET A 46 30.53 -6.77 -30.60
CA MET A 46 29.50 -7.34 -31.47
C MET A 46 28.17 -7.59 -30.73
N ALA A 47 28.22 -8.07 -29.47
CA ALA A 47 27.04 -8.34 -28.67
C ALA A 47 26.22 -7.09 -28.36
N ILE A 48 26.84 -5.90 -28.33
CA ILE A 48 26.14 -4.63 -28.10
C ILE A 48 25.76 -3.96 -29.42
N ALA A 49 26.65 -3.95 -30.41
CA ALA A 49 26.41 -3.27 -31.68
C ALA A 49 25.22 -3.87 -32.47
N TYR A 50 25.01 -5.19 -32.34
CA TYR A 50 23.96 -5.85 -33.10
C TYR A 50 22.52 -5.54 -32.60
N PRO A 51 22.19 -5.62 -31.29
CA PRO A 51 20.90 -5.19 -30.79
C PRO A 51 20.55 -3.75 -31.23
N MET A 52 21.56 -2.90 -31.27
CA MET A 52 21.37 -1.49 -31.64
C MET A 52 21.13 -1.29 -33.15
N SER A 53 21.53 -2.23 -34.01
CA SER A 53 21.24 -2.16 -35.43
C SER A 53 19.77 -2.49 -35.76
N ALA A 54 19.11 -3.32 -34.92
CA ALA A 54 17.69 -3.70 -35.09
C ALA A 54 16.81 -3.00 -34.03
N ARG A 55 16.80 -1.66 -34.04
CA ARG A 55 16.22 -0.80 -32.99
C ARG A 55 14.81 -1.17 -32.58
N LEU A 56 13.89 -1.40 -33.53
CA LEU A 56 12.49 -1.69 -33.24
C LEU A 56 12.34 -3.03 -32.49
N ARG A 57 13.01 -4.08 -32.96
CA ARG A 57 12.92 -5.42 -32.35
C ARG A 57 13.52 -5.43 -30.96
N THR A 58 14.73 -4.90 -30.80
CA THR A 58 15.40 -4.81 -29.51
C THR A 58 14.64 -3.89 -28.56
N GLY A 59 14.07 -2.77 -29.06
CA GLY A 59 13.25 -1.88 -28.27
C GLY A 59 11.99 -2.55 -27.73
N LEU A 60 11.29 -3.35 -28.53
CA LEU A 60 10.11 -4.09 -28.08
C LEU A 60 10.46 -5.13 -27.01
N THR A 61 11.58 -5.86 -27.17
CA THR A 61 12.00 -6.84 -26.15
C THR A 61 12.43 -6.16 -24.87
N LEU A 62 13.14 -5.03 -24.98
CA LEU A 62 13.54 -4.22 -23.85
C LEU A 62 12.32 -3.64 -23.12
N ALA A 63 11.33 -3.16 -23.87
CA ALA A 63 10.07 -2.63 -23.30
C ALA A 63 9.29 -3.70 -22.54
N MET A 64 9.14 -4.90 -23.09
CA MET A 64 8.48 -6.01 -22.39
C MET A 64 9.20 -6.36 -21.10
N PHE A 65 10.53 -6.48 -21.14
CA PHE A 65 11.32 -6.84 -19.97
C PHE A 65 11.27 -5.74 -18.91
N SER A 66 11.44 -4.49 -19.35
CA SER A 66 11.35 -3.31 -18.45
C SER A 66 9.97 -3.18 -17.81
N LEU A 67 8.89 -3.45 -18.55
CA LEU A 67 7.53 -3.36 -18.04
C LEU A 67 7.27 -4.38 -16.92
N VAL A 68 7.74 -5.63 -17.12
CA VAL A 68 7.60 -6.69 -16.11
C VAL A 68 8.36 -6.32 -14.84
N ILE A 69 9.61 -5.88 -14.94
CA ILE A 69 10.42 -5.49 -13.79
C ILE A 69 9.86 -4.23 -13.12
N PHE A 70 9.38 -3.27 -13.90
CA PHE A 70 8.72 -2.06 -13.43
C PHE A 70 7.49 -2.37 -12.56
N THR A 71 6.60 -3.24 -13.06
CA THR A 71 5.41 -3.64 -12.27
C THR A 71 5.79 -4.40 -11.01
N MET A 72 6.72 -5.34 -11.10
CA MET A 72 7.24 -6.07 -9.93
C MET A 72 7.85 -5.14 -8.89
N MET A 73 8.58 -4.10 -9.33
CA MET A 73 9.22 -3.13 -8.45
C MET A 73 8.18 -2.29 -7.70
N ILE A 74 7.17 -1.77 -8.39
CA ILE A 74 6.09 -1.01 -7.75
C ILE A 74 5.40 -1.87 -6.70
N PHE A 75 5.00 -3.10 -7.04
CA PHE A 75 4.33 -3.98 -6.09
C PHE A 75 5.21 -4.37 -4.90
N ALA A 76 6.51 -4.64 -5.12
CA ALA A 76 7.43 -4.94 -4.03
C ALA A 76 7.53 -3.79 -3.01
N ILE A 77 7.51 -2.54 -3.48
CA ILE A 77 7.53 -1.36 -2.61
C ILE A 77 6.17 -1.16 -1.94
N LEU A 78 5.05 -1.28 -2.67
CA LEU A 78 3.71 -1.11 -2.09
C LEU A 78 3.39 -2.15 -1.02
N ILE A 79 3.79 -3.41 -1.24
CA ILE A 79 3.66 -4.46 -0.22
C ILE A 79 4.44 -4.09 1.04
N ASN A 80 5.65 -3.56 0.88
CA ASN A 80 6.48 -3.16 2.00
C ASN A 80 5.91 -1.95 2.76
N LEU A 81 5.23 -1.02 2.07
CA LEU A 81 4.51 0.09 2.71
C LEU A 81 3.29 -0.39 3.51
N GLY A 82 2.63 -1.46 3.08
CA GLY A 82 1.47 -2.04 3.76
C GLY A 82 1.77 -2.75 5.09
N ASN A 83 3.04 -2.95 5.44
CA ASN A 83 3.42 -3.61 6.68
C ASN A 83 3.43 -2.67 7.90
N VAL A 84 3.14 -1.39 7.74
CA VAL A 84 3.19 -0.38 8.81
C VAL A 84 2.31 -0.76 10.01
N ILE A 85 1.10 -1.28 9.75
CA ILE A 85 0.16 -1.72 10.80
C ILE A 85 0.70 -2.89 11.61
N SER A 86 1.44 -3.79 10.95
CA SER A 86 2.05 -4.96 11.62
C SER A 86 3.27 -4.59 12.45
N ASP A 87 3.96 -3.52 12.06
CA ASP A 87 5.16 -3.06 12.76
C ASP A 87 4.79 -2.22 14.01
N ASP A 88 3.62 -1.56 14.00
CA ASP A 88 3.13 -0.77 15.11
C ASP A 88 1.60 -0.96 15.28
N PRO A 89 1.17 -2.00 16.01
CA PRO A 89 -0.23 -2.31 16.24
C PRO A 89 -1.01 -1.20 16.95
N ASP A 90 -0.35 -0.42 17.80
CA ASP A 90 -0.99 0.61 18.62
C ASP A 90 -1.51 1.76 17.77
N LYS A 91 -0.89 2.04 16.64
CA LYS A 91 -1.41 3.01 15.66
C LYS A 91 -2.79 2.64 15.13
N ALA A 92 -3.03 1.34 14.95
CA ALA A 92 -4.29 0.84 14.40
C ALA A 92 -5.34 0.55 15.47
N SER A 93 -4.91 0.17 16.69
CA SER A 93 -5.80 -0.18 17.81
C SER A 93 -6.03 0.94 18.80
N GLY A 94 -5.16 1.98 18.81
CA GLY A 94 -5.15 3.05 19.82
C GLY A 94 -4.66 2.56 21.18
N GLY A 95 -3.81 1.52 21.22
CA GLY A 95 -3.28 0.93 22.44
C GLY A 95 -4.27 0.05 23.20
N PHE A 96 -5.26 -0.50 22.50
CA PHE A 96 -6.22 -1.46 23.05
C PHE A 96 -5.94 -2.86 22.51
N ASP A 97 -5.97 -3.86 23.39
CA ASP A 97 -5.62 -5.25 23.08
C ASP A 97 -6.82 -6.06 22.59
N ILE A 98 -8.03 -5.78 23.09
CA ILE A 98 -9.25 -6.49 22.74
C ILE A 98 -10.36 -5.49 22.45
N ARG A 99 -11.17 -5.82 21.45
CA ARG A 99 -12.39 -5.11 21.10
C ARG A 99 -13.59 -6.05 21.21
N GLY A 100 -14.61 -5.64 21.97
CA GLY A 100 -15.89 -6.32 22.10
C GLY A 100 -17.03 -5.48 21.50
N VAL A 101 -17.89 -6.10 20.71
CA VAL A 101 -19.07 -5.44 20.14
C VAL A 101 -20.32 -6.18 20.63
N ILE A 102 -21.31 -5.43 21.12
CA ILE A 102 -22.58 -5.97 21.58
C ILE A 102 -23.76 -5.55 20.69
N LYS A 103 -24.88 -6.21 20.87
CA LYS A 103 -26.11 -5.81 20.19
C LYS A 103 -26.74 -4.60 20.87
N PRO A 104 -27.21 -3.57 20.13
CA PRO A 104 -27.80 -2.37 20.72
C PRO A 104 -29.05 -2.64 21.56
N GLU A 105 -29.72 -3.77 21.32
CA GLU A 105 -30.93 -4.21 22.04
C GLU A 105 -30.61 -4.78 23.43
N LEU A 106 -29.35 -5.11 23.70
CA LEU A 106 -28.87 -5.77 24.92
C LEU A 106 -27.74 -4.94 25.56
N PRO A 107 -28.02 -3.69 25.98
CA PRO A 107 -27.00 -2.79 26.49
C PRO A 107 -26.34 -3.33 27.76
N ILE A 108 -25.13 -2.93 27.99
CA ILE A 108 -24.39 -3.17 29.23
C ILE A 108 -24.38 -1.86 30.03
N ASP A 109 -24.89 -1.89 31.25
CA ASP A 109 -24.87 -0.75 32.14
C ASP A 109 -23.52 -0.61 32.86
N ASP A 110 -23.00 -1.72 33.36
CA ASP A 110 -21.70 -1.79 34.03
C ASP A 110 -20.99 -3.10 33.65
N PRO A 111 -19.91 -3.04 32.85
CA PRO A 111 -19.18 -4.23 32.44
C PRO A 111 -18.49 -4.94 33.59
N TYR A 112 -18.06 -4.21 34.63
CA TYR A 112 -17.41 -4.83 35.79
C TYR A 112 -18.41 -5.64 36.61
N ALA A 113 -19.62 -5.10 36.84
CA ALA A 113 -20.67 -5.79 37.58
C ALA A 113 -21.11 -7.12 36.90
N ILE A 114 -21.10 -7.17 35.57
CA ILE A 114 -21.44 -8.41 34.82
C ILE A 114 -20.36 -9.48 35.01
N ILE A 115 -19.08 -9.07 34.96
CA ILE A 115 -17.95 -10.01 35.16
C ILE A 115 -18.02 -10.61 36.57
N GLU A 116 -18.22 -9.77 37.60
CA GLU A 116 -18.34 -10.21 39.00
C GLU A 116 -19.59 -11.07 39.21
N GLY A 117 -20.74 -10.64 38.63
CA GLY A 117 -22.03 -11.31 38.80
C GLY A 117 -22.09 -12.71 38.21
N ASN A 118 -21.31 -13.01 37.18
CA ASN A 118 -21.20 -14.33 36.56
C ASN A 118 -20.26 -15.29 37.31
N GLY A 119 -19.80 -14.91 38.51
CA GLY A 119 -18.92 -15.75 39.34
C GLY A 119 -17.50 -15.85 38.81
N ASN A 120 -17.12 -15.00 37.87
CA ASN A 120 -15.75 -14.89 37.40
C ASN A 120 -14.95 -14.00 38.35
N ASP A 121 -13.72 -14.36 38.60
CA ASP A 121 -12.79 -13.53 39.34
C ASP A 121 -12.25 -12.44 38.39
N LEU A 122 -12.47 -11.16 38.70
CA LEU A 122 -11.90 -10.04 37.93
C LEU A 122 -10.39 -10.14 37.73
N SER A 123 -9.69 -10.74 38.72
CA SER A 123 -8.23 -10.96 38.60
C SER A 123 -7.83 -11.87 37.46
N VAL A 124 -8.73 -12.70 36.94
CA VAL A 124 -8.48 -13.59 35.80
C VAL A 124 -8.40 -12.78 34.49
N PHE A 125 -9.16 -11.68 34.40
CA PHE A 125 -9.23 -10.87 33.19
C PHE A 125 -8.06 -9.87 33.08
N ASP A 126 -7.45 -9.50 34.21
CA ASP A 126 -6.27 -8.62 34.26
C ASP A 126 -6.41 -7.32 33.42
N PHE A 127 -7.62 -6.71 33.48
CA PHE A 127 -7.92 -5.48 32.78
C PHE A 127 -7.28 -4.29 33.48
N GLU A 128 -6.51 -3.49 32.71
CA GLU A 128 -6.05 -2.19 33.14
C GLU A 128 -7.12 -1.12 32.89
N LEU A 129 -7.86 -1.27 31.78
CA LEU A 129 -8.81 -0.28 31.34
C LEU A 129 -9.94 -0.92 30.49
N ILE A 130 -11.18 -0.53 30.77
CA ILE A 130 -12.35 -0.84 29.96
C ILE A 130 -12.96 0.49 29.51
N THR A 131 -13.14 0.66 28.23
CA THR A 131 -13.72 1.88 27.64
C THR A 131 -14.89 1.55 26.74
N SER A 132 -15.75 2.53 26.49
CA SER A 132 -16.97 2.34 25.72
C SER A 132 -17.24 3.45 24.71
N GLN A 133 -17.78 3.05 23.56
CA GLN A 133 -18.19 3.95 22.49
C GLN A 133 -19.61 3.61 22.00
N ALA A 134 -20.37 4.66 21.69
CA ALA A 134 -21.64 4.56 21.01
C ALA A 134 -21.52 5.09 19.58
N LYS A 135 -22.22 4.44 18.64
CA LYS A 135 -22.23 4.84 17.24
C LYS A 135 -23.59 5.42 16.86
N LEU A 136 -23.57 6.62 16.29
CA LEU A 136 -24.77 7.27 15.80
C LEU A 136 -24.56 7.76 14.36
N ARG A 137 -25.48 7.43 13.48
CA ARG A 137 -25.54 8.04 12.14
C ARG A 137 -26.17 9.41 12.24
N VAL A 138 -25.56 10.40 11.63
CA VAL A 138 -25.98 11.81 11.66
C VAL A 138 -25.90 12.42 10.28
N GLU A 139 -26.50 13.57 10.13
CA GLU A 139 -26.29 14.46 9.01
C GLU A 139 -25.49 15.66 9.47
N VAL A 140 -24.45 16.01 8.72
CA VAL A 140 -23.46 17.04 9.06
C VAL A 140 -23.30 18.01 7.91
N ARG A 141 -23.07 19.27 8.22
CA ARG A 141 -22.63 20.28 7.28
C ARG A 141 -21.49 21.11 7.89
N GLN A 142 -20.62 21.62 7.06
CA GLN A 142 -19.62 22.62 7.45
C GLN A 142 -20.31 23.98 7.51
N ALA A 143 -20.17 24.67 8.66
CA ALA A 143 -20.98 25.84 8.97
C ALA A 143 -20.87 26.98 7.96
N GLU A 144 -19.70 27.17 7.35
CA GLU A 144 -19.44 28.31 6.42
C GLU A 144 -19.43 27.90 4.93
N ALA A 145 -19.16 26.63 4.60
CA ALA A 145 -18.93 26.21 3.23
C ALA A 145 -20.10 25.48 2.56
N ASP A 146 -20.94 24.77 3.35
CA ASP A 146 -21.98 23.89 2.79
C ASP A 146 -23.39 24.29 3.26
N LEU A 147 -24.32 24.46 2.31
CA LEU A 147 -25.75 24.62 2.58
C LEU A 147 -26.47 23.27 2.76
N VAL A 148 -25.85 22.15 2.34
CA VAL A 148 -26.47 20.84 2.29
C VAL A 148 -25.92 19.93 3.38
N PHE A 149 -26.80 19.29 4.13
CA PHE A 149 -26.41 18.25 5.09
C PHE A 149 -26.07 16.96 4.37
N LYS A 150 -24.96 16.36 4.77
CA LYS A 150 -24.45 15.07 4.24
C LYS A 150 -24.29 14.06 5.37
N ARG A 151 -24.25 12.79 5.02
CA ARG A 151 -24.19 11.69 5.99
C ARG A 151 -22.81 11.53 6.59
N ALA A 152 -22.75 11.38 7.91
CA ALA A 152 -21.56 10.97 8.66
C ALA A 152 -21.95 10.03 9.79
N ARG A 153 -20.94 9.50 10.47
CA ARG A 153 -21.11 8.67 11.67
C ARG A 153 -20.36 9.32 12.81
N ILE A 154 -21.04 9.43 13.95
CA ILE A 154 -20.41 9.85 15.20
C ILE A 154 -19.98 8.62 15.97
N ARG A 155 -18.81 8.70 16.58
CA ARG A 155 -18.31 7.85 17.64
C ARG A 155 -18.28 8.66 18.92
N ALA A 156 -19.32 8.49 19.70
CA ALA A 156 -19.44 9.13 20.98
C ALA A 156 -18.73 8.27 22.03
N SER A 157 -17.60 8.75 22.51
CA SER A 157 -16.69 8.02 23.39
C SER A 157 -16.86 8.46 24.83
N ASP A 158 -16.68 7.54 25.78
CA ASP A 158 -16.57 7.86 27.18
C ASP A 158 -15.27 8.64 27.47
N GLU A 159 -15.18 9.18 28.70
CA GLU A 159 -14.06 9.99 29.11
C GLU A 159 -12.77 9.17 29.20
N ASP A 160 -12.87 7.94 29.63
CA ASP A 160 -11.72 7.02 29.76
C ASP A 160 -11.13 6.68 28.38
N TRP A 161 -11.98 6.47 27.37
CA TRP A 161 -11.50 6.29 26.00
C TRP A 161 -10.78 7.53 25.48
N LEU A 162 -11.37 8.71 25.66
CA LEU A 162 -10.80 9.96 25.15
C LEU A 162 -9.44 10.28 25.80
N ARG A 163 -9.26 9.94 27.08
CA ARG A 163 -8.03 10.23 27.82
C ARG A 163 -6.90 9.22 27.59
N ASN A 164 -7.26 7.97 27.27
CA ASN A 164 -6.29 6.88 27.30
C ASN A 164 -6.01 6.24 25.92
N ASN A 165 -6.71 6.67 24.86
CA ASN A 165 -6.38 6.20 23.51
C ASN A 165 -5.03 6.78 23.04
N GLN A 166 -4.34 6.06 22.16
CA GLN A 166 -3.02 6.40 21.64
C GLN A 166 -3.04 6.75 20.14
N PHE A 167 -4.20 7.11 19.60
CA PHE A 167 -4.28 7.52 18.20
C PHE A 167 -3.54 8.84 17.96
N GLU A 168 -2.74 8.84 16.91
CA GLU A 168 -1.95 10.00 16.47
C GLU A 168 -2.76 10.89 15.50
N PHE A 169 -2.39 12.16 15.43
CA PHE A 169 -2.96 13.13 14.52
C PHE A 169 -2.01 13.43 13.37
N THR A 170 -2.57 13.46 12.16
CA THR A 170 -1.85 13.98 10.98
C THR A 170 -1.93 15.51 10.94
N HIS A 171 -3.07 16.08 11.34
CA HIS A 171 -3.28 17.52 11.38
C HIS A 171 -4.00 17.92 12.66
N TRP A 172 -3.63 19.04 13.26
CA TRP A 172 -4.23 19.51 14.49
C TRP A 172 -4.21 21.04 14.63
N ASP A 173 -5.11 21.58 15.45
CA ASP A 173 -5.13 22.97 15.83
C ASP A 173 -4.25 23.18 17.09
N PRO A 174 -3.12 23.92 16.97
CA PRO A 174 -2.16 24.10 18.06
C PRO A 174 -2.73 24.90 19.26
N ALA A 175 -3.89 25.53 19.10
CA ALA A 175 -4.57 26.21 20.22
C ALA A 175 -5.08 25.22 21.27
N TYR A 176 -5.25 23.92 20.92
CA TYR A 176 -5.79 22.89 21.81
C TYR A 176 -4.75 21.88 22.29
N GLY A 177 -3.55 21.90 21.77
CA GLY A 177 -2.44 21.06 22.19
C GLY A 177 -1.32 20.97 21.15
N GLN A 178 -0.13 20.56 21.59
CA GLN A 178 1.05 20.36 20.74
C GLN A 178 1.34 18.87 20.52
N THR A 179 0.75 18.00 21.34
CA THR A 179 0.89 16.55 21.25
C THR A 179 -0.48 15.91 21.11
N SER A 180 -0.51 14.70 20.56
CA SER A 180 -1.76 13.93 20.41
C SER A 180 -2.47 13.74 21.75
N GLU A 181 -1.71 13.47 22.80
CA GLU A 181 -2.27 13.33 24.16
C GLU A 181 -2.95 14.62 24.66
N GLU A 182 -2.32 15.80 24.49
CA GLU A 182 -2.89 17.08 24.91
C GLU A 182 -4.19 17.41 24.16
N ILE A 183 -4.25 17.09 22.86
CA ILE A 183 -5.44 17.32 22.05
C ILE A 183 -6.58 16.40 22.51
N TRP A 184 -6.31 15.11 22.74
CA TRP A 184 -7.31 14.18 23.27
C TRP A 184 -7.81 14.59 24.66
N GLN A 185 -6.93 15.08 25.53
CA GLN A 185 -7.33 15.63 26.83
C GLN A 185 -8.20 16.86 26.67
N SER A 186 -7.92 17.73 25.70
CA SER A 186 -8.76 18.89 25.41
C SER A 186 -10.15 18.46 24.94
N VAL A 187 -10.27 17.44 24.08
CA VAL A 187 -11.55 16.88 23.64
C VAL A 187 -12.32 16.21 24.79
N ALA A 188 -11.63 15.55 25.72
CA ALA A 188 -12.24 14.96 26.91
C ALA A 188 -12.80 16.01 27.87
N ASN A 189 -12.10 17.14 27.99
CA ASN A 189 -12.48 18.21 28.91
C ASN A 189 -13.54 19.17 28.33
N ASP A 190 -13.59 19.36 27.02
CA ASP A 190 -14.53 20.23 26.32
C ASP A 190 -15.41 19.44 25.34
N PRO A 191 -16.67 19.15 25.70
CA PRO A 191 -17.62 18.49 24.80
C PRO A 191 -17.95 19.28 23.53
N GLY A 192 -17.55 20.55 23.43
CA GLY A 192 -17.68 21.37 22.22
C GLY A 192 -16.73 21.00 21.10
N LEU A 193 -15.73 20.18 21.38
CA LEU A 193 -14.70 19.78 20.46
C LEU A 193 -15.00 18.43 19.79
N ALA A 194 -14.43 18.24 18.60
CA ALA A 194 -14.51 17.02 17.82
C ALA A 194 -13.20 16.73 17.12
N VAL A 195 -12.96 15.46 16.81
CA VAL A 195 -11.85 14.97 16.00
C VAL A 195 -12.43 14.18 14.85
N VAL A 196 -11.80 14.24 13.69
CA VAL A 196 -12.28 13.51 12.50
C VAL A 196 -11.24 12.51 12.01
N SER A 197 -11.71 11.41 11.43
CA SER A 197 -10.84 10.49 10.71
C SER A 197 -10.32 11.13 9.42
N ALA A 198 -9.14 10.73 8.96
CA ALA A 198 -8.51 11.21 7.72
C ALA A 198 -9.47 11.19 6.52
N GLY A 199 -10.33 10.18 6.47
CA GLY A 199 -11.29 10.03 5.39
C GLY A 199 -12.35 11.12 5.24
N ILE A 200 -12.53 12.00 6.23
CA ILE A 200 -13.46 13.15 6.14
C ILE A 200 -12.84 14.33 5.38
N ILE A 201 -11.53 14.42 5.29
CA ILE A 201 -10.90 15.48 4.50
C ILE A 201 -11.04 15.21 3.01
N ARG A 202 -11.46 16.21 2.27
CA ARG A 202 -11.55 16.13 0.81
C ARG A 202 -10.20 16.49 0.21
N GLU A 203 -9.58 15.52 -0.42
CA GLU A 203 -8.48 15.78 -1.34
C GLU A 203 -8.99 15.94 -2.76
N GLU A 204 -8.61 17.02 -3.43
CA GLU A 204 -8.98 17.26 -4.83
C GLU A 204 -8.38 16.23 -5.78
N ASP A 205 -7.25 15.62 -5.41
CA ASP A 205 -6.47 14.69 -6.23
C ASP A 205 -6.27 13.27 -5.62
N GLY A 206 -7.00 12.90 -4.59
CA GLY A 206 -6.88 11.63 -3.87
C GLY A 206 -6.96 10.38 -4.75
N TRP A 207 -6.20 9.34 -4.40
CA TRP A 207 -6.11 8.06 -5.15
C TRP A 207 -7.31 7.12 -4.92
N GLY A 208 -8.23 7.46 -4.03
CA GLY A 208 -9.39 6.66 -3.69
C GLY A 208 -10.51 6.66 -4.76
N PRO A 209 -11.45 5.70 -4.71
CA PRO A 209 -12.64 5.74 -5.53
C PRO A 209 -13.44 7.02 -5.18
N PRO A 210 -14.11 7.64 -6.17
CA PRO A 210 -14.93 8.82 -5.89
C PRO A 210 -15.98 8.46 -4.85
N ARG A 211 -15.99 9.20 -3.73
CA ARG A 211 -16.99 9.02 -2.68
C ARG A 211 -18.31 9.56 -3.17
N GLY A 212 -19.39 8.92 -2.75
CA GLY A 212 -20.74 9.34 -3.15
C GLY A 212 -21.03 10.79 -2.71
N ASP A 213 -21.74 11.55 -3.53
CA ASP A 213 -22.08 12.97 -3.28
C ASP A 213 -22.77 13.24 -1.93
N ASN A 214 -23.26 12.20 -1.27
CA ASN A 214 -24.04 12.27 -0.04
C ASN A 214 -23.23 11.95 1.24
N VAL A 215 -21.91 11.81 1.11
CA VAL A 215 -20.99 11.57 2.24
C VAL A 215 -20.36 12.88 2.66
N PHE A 216 -20.37 13.16 3.97
CA PHE A 216 -19.80 14.38 4.52
C PHE A 216 -18.28 14.42 4.31
N GLN A 217 -17.78 15.54 3.83
CA GLN A 217 -16.37 15.84 3.68
C GLN A 217 -16.13 17.28 4.06
N ILE A 218 -15.06 17.54 4.78
CA ILE A 218 -14.60 18.88 5.11
C ILE A 218 -13.75 19.41 3.97
N THR A 219 -13.98 20.67 3.60
CA THR A 219 -13.24 21.39 2.57
C THR A 219 -12.53 22.60 3.17
N GLY A 220 -11.42 23.04 2.55
CA GLY A 220 -10.72 24.25 2.99
C GLY A 220 -9.84 24.07 4.22
N ILE A 221 -9.52 22.83 4.59
CA ILE A 221 -8.43 22.55 5.52
C ILE A 221 -7.14 22.53 4.69
N GLU A 222 -6.34 23.58 4.86
CA GLU A 222 -4.99 23.67 4.28
C GLU A 222 -4.00 23.62 5.45
N PRO A 223 -3.40 22.45 5.75
CA PRO A 223 -2.38 22.35 6.78
C PRO A 223 -1.13 23.11 6.35
N ASP A 224 -0.47 23.73 7.31
CA ASP A 224 0.84 24.34 7.08
C ASP A 224 1.95 23.28 6.93
N GLU A 225 3.20 23.73 6.77
CA GLU A 225 4.38 22.84 6.63
C GLU A 225 4.59 21.90 7.84
N LYS A 226 3.97 22.21 8.99
CA LYS A 226 4.04 21.41 10.21
C LYS A 226 2.80 20.50 10.42
N GLY A 227 1.79 20.61 9.58
CA GLY A 227 0.53 19.92 9.74
C GLY A 227 -0.48 20.66 10.64
N GLU A 228 -0.19 21.91 11.04
CA GLU A 228 -1.09 22.71 11.87
C GLU A 228 -2.27 23.23 11.02
N ILE A 229 -3.47 23.19 11.62
CA ILE A 229 -4.72 23.66 10.99
C ILE A 229 -5.44 24.65 11.92
N SER A 230 -6.35 25.44 11.36
CA SER A 230 -7.34 26.16 12.15
C SER A 230 -8.59 25.31 12.31
N GLY A 231 -9.12 25.20 13.53
CA GLY A 231 -10.31 24.42 13.81
C GLY A 231 -11.52 24.86 12.99
N VAL A 232 -12.29 23.90 12.48
CA VAL A 232 -13.44 24.09 11.59
C VAL A 232 -14.73 23.77 12.32
N ASP A 233 -15.74 24.65 12.23
CA ASP A 233 -17.03 24.42 12.82
C ASP A 233 -17.92 23.55 11.93
N ILE A 234 -18.48 22.50 12.52
CA ILE A 234 -19.45 21.60 11.90
C ILE A 234 -20.77 21.65 12.64
N THR A 235 -21.86 21.59 11.90
CA THR A 235 -23.21 21.51 12.44
C THR A 235 -23.80 20.14 12.18
N LEU A 236 -24.24 19.48 13.24
CA LEU A 236 -24.81 18.14 13.23
C LEU A 236 -26.32 18.18 13.47
N ARG A 237 -27.04 17.26 12.85
CA ARG A 237 -28.44 16.96 13.15
C ARG A 237 -28.69 15.46 13.08
N PRO A 238 -29.71 14.96 13.78
CA PRO A 238 -30.17 13.57 13.61
C PRO A 238 -30.65 13.31 12.17
N PRO A 239 -30.60 12.05 11.67
CA PRO A 239 -31.10 11.73 10.33
C PRO A 239 -32.61 12.00 10.23
N VAL A 240 -33.05 12.45 9.07
CA VAL A 240 -34.46 12.70 8.77
C VAL A 240 -35.28 11.43 8.99
N GLY A 241 -36.33 11.52 9.83
CA GLY A 241 -37.22 10.40 10.17
C GLY A 241 -36.90 9.66 11.48
N GLN A 242 -35.79 9.95 12.14
CA GLN A 242 -35.46 9.40 13.46
C GLN A 242 -35.58 10.43 14.60
N ALA A 243 -35.76 11.69 14.30
CA ALA A 243 -35.84 12.73 15.28
C ALA A 243 -37.15 13.48 15.23
N THR A 244 -37.70 13.70 16.39
CA THR A 244 -38.81 14.65 16.66
C THR A 244 -38.31 16.09 16.85
N SER A 245 -36.99 16.33 16.78
CA SER A 245 -36.41 17.66 17.03
C SER A 245 -35.50 18.11 15.91
N ASP A 246 -35.71 19.34 15.41
CA ASP A 246 -34.78 20.10 14.55
C ASP A 246 -33.56 20.60 15.36
N ARG A 247 -33.05 19.81 16.28
CA ARG A 247 -31.91 20.20 17.12
C ARG A 247 -30.66 20.23 16.26
N LEU A 248 -30.08 21.40 16.15
CA LEU A 248 -28.79 21.63 15.54
C LEU A 248 -27.73 21.74 16.64
N VAL A 249 -26.69 20.96 16.51
CA VAL A 249 -25.57 20.95 17.46
C VAL A 249 -24.30 21.33 16.71
N THR A 250 -23.62 22.37 17.14
CA THR A 250 -22.36 22.81 16.55
C THR A 250 -21.19 22.28 17.37
N ARG A 251 -20.17 21.78 16.70
CA ARG A 251 -18.91 21.31 17.29
C ARG A 251 -17.74 21.82 16.46
N LYS A 252 -16.63 22.08 17.13
CA LYS A 252 -15.39 22.49 16.46
C LYS A 252 -14.47 21.28 16.26
N VAL A 253 -14.11 21.02 15.02
CA VAL A 253 -13.11 20.02 14.67
C VAL A 253 -11.73 20.59 14.91
N VAL A 254 -10.96 19.97 15.80
CA VAL A 254 -9.63 20.43 16.24
C VAL A 254 -8.50 19.51 15.84
N GLY A 255 -8.81 18.35 15.26
CA GLY A 255 -7.79 17.40 14.82
C GLY A 255 -8.30 16.42 13.78
N VAL A 256 -7.37 15.92 13.01
CA VAL A 256 -7.55 14.90 11.98
C VAL A 256 -6.65 13.73 12.32
N LEU A 257 -7.23 12.58 12.49
CA LEU A 257 -6.50 11.35 12.83
C LEU A 257 -5.66 10.86 11.68
N ASP A 258 -4.63 10.09 12.01
CA ASP A 258 -3.87 9.30 11.04
C ASP A 258 -4.78 8.34 10.27
N GLU A 259 -4.44 8.03 9.03
CA GLU A 259 -5.23 7.15 8.16
C GLU A 259 -5.37 5.73 8.73
N PHE A 260 -4.37 5.28 9.48
CA PHE A 260 -4.39 3.95 10.11
C PHE A 260 -5.14 3.91 11.44
N ALA A 261 -5.54 5.07 11.99
CA ALA A 261 -6.30 5.11 13.23
C ALA A 261 -7.60 4.32 13.10
N ASP A 262 -7.84 3.41 14.06
CA ASP A 262 -9.02 2.55 14.13
C ASP A 262 -9.24 1.65 12.88
N TYR A 263 -8.12 1.25 12.25
CA TYR A 263 -8.08 0.48 11.00
C TYR A 263 -8.91 -0.81 11.06
N PHE A 264 -8.77 -1.57 12.14
CA PHE A 264 -9.44 -2.87 12.30
C PHE A 264 -10.96 -2.76 12.43
N GLU A 265 -11.48 -1.60 12.74
CA GLU A 265 -12.92 -1.40 12.86
C GLU A 265 -13.61 -1.19 11.52
N ASN A 266 -12.90 -0.64 10.56
CA ASN A 266 -13.47 -0.18 9.30
C ASN A 266 -13.16 -1.06 8.08
N ASN A 267 -12.33 -2.09 8.25
CA ASN A 267 -11.95 -3.08 7.23
C ASN A 267 -11.34 -2.51 5.94
N GLN A 268 -11.12 -1.19 5.81
CA GLN A 268 -10.64 -0.58 4.57
C GLN A 268 -9.90 0.77 4.75
N GLY A 269 -9.27 1.05 5.88
CA GLY A 269 -8.59 2.34 6.05
C GLY A 269 -9.58 3.51 6.15
N SER A 270 -9.38 4.67 5.91
CA SER A 270 -10.15 5.91 6.02
C SER A 270 -11.66 5.76 6.30
N SER A 271 -12.05 5.80 7.56
CA SER A 271 -13.44 5.90 7.98
C SER A 271 -13.96 7.35 7.84
N ASN A 272 -15.28 7.51 7.73
CA ASN A 272 -15.93 8.82 7.80
C ASN A 272 -16.51 9.05 9.19
N ASP A 273 -15.67 8.90 10.22
CA ASP A 273 -16.07 8.97 11.60
C ASP A 273 -15.68 10.29 12.25
N ILE A 274 -16.55 10.78 13.11
CA ILE A 274 -16.34 11.97 13.91
C ILE A 274 -16.34 11.53 15.38
N TYR A 275 -15.20 11.68 16.04
CA TYR A 275 -15.00 11.31 17.43
C TYR A 275 -15.30 12.52 18.32
N MET A 276 -16.09 12.30 19.36
CA MET A 276 -16.46 13.35 20.33
C MET A 276 -16.92 12.75 21.65
N HIS A 277 -17.02 13.61 22.64
CA HIS A 277 -17.47 13.22 23.98
C HIS A 277 -18.92 12.69 23.95
N TYR A 278 -19.21 11.64 24.73
CA TYR A 278 -20.51 10.95 24.74
C TYR A 278 -21.71 11.85 25.10
N SER A 279 -21.49 12.96 25.76
CA SER A 279 -22.57 13.93 26.11
C SER A 279 -23.31 14.45 24.88
N VAL A 280 -22.70 14.45 23.69
CA VAL A 280 -23.34 14.86 22.43
C VAL A 280 -24.58 14.02 22.10
N LEU A 281 -24.65 12.79 22.59
CA LEU A 281 -25.79 11.89 22.35
C LEU A 281 -27.09 12.46 23.00
N LYS A 282 -26.97 13.12 24.16
CA LYS A 282 -28.11 13.79 24.84
C LYS A 282 -28.62 14.98 24.05
N ASP A 283 -27.71 15.66 23.34
CA ASP A 283 -28.06 16.82 22.53
C ASP A 283 -28.73 16.40 21.19
N LEU A 284 -28.38 15.26 20.64
CA LEU A 284 -28.83 14.78 19.34
C LEU A 284 -29.99 13.79 19.39
N SER A 285 -30.16 13.04 20.48
CA SER A 285 -31.20 12.01 20.60
C SER A 285 -31.99 12.15 21.88
N GLU A 286 -33.33 12.03 21.74
CA GLU A 286 -34.23 11.98 22.90
C GLU A 286 -34.20 10.63 23.61
N LYS A 287 -33.86 9.55 22.85
CA LYS A 287 -33.69 8.22 23.38
C LYS A 287 -32.24 8.01 23.79
N ALA A 288 -32.04 7.28 24.86
CA ALA A 288 -30.70 6.84 25.23
C ALA A 288 -30.09 6.00 24.11
N VAL A 289 -28.91 6.40 23.64
CA VAL A 289 -28.13 5.64 22.67
C VAL A 289 -27.15 4.79 23.49
N PRO A 290 -27.26 3.45 23.44
CA PRO A 290 -26.42 2.58 24.24
C PRO A 290 -24.98 2.56 23.69
N PHE A 291 -24.04 2.32 24.57
CA PHE A 291 -22.68 1.90 24.17
C PHE A 291 -22.76 0.52 23.54
N THR A 292 -22.11 0.36 22.42
CA THR A 292 -22.13 -0.90 21.64
C THR A 292 -20.75 -1.42 21.33
N ASP A 293 -19.73 -0.63 21.53
CA ASP A 293 -18.32 -0.95 21.23
C ASP A 293 -17.51 -0.75 22.51
N TYR A 294 -16.88 -1.81 22.96
CA TYR A 294 -16.06 -1.84 24.18
C TYR A 294 -14.62 -2.16 23.77
N LYS A 295 -13.66 -1.41 24.32
CA LYS A 295 -12.25 -1.66 24.12
C LYS A 295 -11.58 -1.94 25.46
N PHE A 296 -10.72 -2.94 25.46
CA PHE A 296 -10.07 -3.43 26.66
C PHE A 296 -8.56 -3.33 26.49
N ARG A 297 -7.90 -2.79 27.50
CA ARG A 297 -6.45 -2.86 27.67
C ARG A 297 -6.16 -3.84 28.78
N ILE A 298 -5.19 -4.71 28.59
CA ILE A 298 -4.79 -5.75 29.53
C ILE A 298 -3.31 -5.62 29.88
N SER A 299 -2.91 -6.10 31.07
CA SER A 299 -1.53 -6.00 31.51
C SER A 299 -0.58 -6.92 30.76
N ASP A 300 -1.09 -8.05 30.27
CA ASP A 300 -0.32 -9.03 29.48
C ASP A 300 -0.97 -9.26 28.11
N PRO A 301 -0.54 -8.54 27.06
CA PRO A 301 -1.08 -8.67 25.70
C PRO A 301 -0.99 -10.08 25.12
N SER A 302 -0.09 -10.93 25.62
CA SER A 302 0.04 -12.32 25.13
C SER A 302 -1.18 -13.19 25.48
N ARG A 303 -2.00 -12.78 26.45
CA ARG A 303 -3.24 -13.45 26.84
C ARG A 303 -4.49 -12.94 26.13
N ALA A 304 -4.34 -11.99 25.21
CA ALA A 304 -5.48 -11.35 24.54
C ALA A 304 -6.45 -12.36 23.91
N ASP A 305 -5.95 -13.38 23.21
CA ASP A 305 -6.79 -14.41 22.55
C ASP A 305 -7.53 -15.31 23.54
N GLU A 306 -6.91 -15.61 24.68
CA GLU A 306 -7.57 -16.36 25.78
C GLU A 306 -8.68 -15.52 26.40
N LEU A 307 -8.36 -14.26 26.74
CA LEU A 307 -9.30 -13.34 27.39
C LEU A 307 -10.47 -12.97 26.47
N THR A 308 -10.25 -12.91 25.17
CA THR A 308 -11.32 -12.70 24.18
C THR A 308 -12.42 -13.75 24.30
N ARG A 309 -12.07 -15.04 24.42
CA ARG A 309 -13.04 -16.13 24.59
C ARG A 309 -13.76 -16.08 25.94
N LEU A 310 -13.07 -15.71 26.97
CA LEU A 310 -13.65 -15.52 28.30
C LEU A 310 -14.64 -14.35 28.30
N LEU A 311 -14.31 -13.24 27.63
CA LEU A 311 -15.23 -12.11 27.44
C LEU A 311 -16.49 -12.50 26.70
N GLU A 312 -16.40 -13.22 25.60
CA GLU A 312 -17.57 -13.68 24.85
C GLU A 312 -18.48 -14.58 25.72
N THR A 313 -17.87 -15.39 26.59
CA THR A 313 -18.60 -16.24 27.53
C THR A 313 -19.26 -15.41 28.64
N ALA A 314 -18.53 -14.48 29.23
CA ALA A 314 -19.04 -13.62 30.32
C ALA A 314 -20.19 -12.71 29.85
N PHE A 315 -20.13 -12.23 28.61
CA PHE A 315 -21.13 -11.31 28.03
C PHE A 315 -22.06 -12.00 27.02
N ILE A 316 -22.25 -13.31 27.12
CA ILE A 316 -23.08 -14.09 26.19
C ILE A 316 -24.53 -13.59 26.15
N ASP A 317 -25.07 -13.18 27.28
CA ASP A 317 -26.44 -12.63 27.41
C ASP A 317 -26.61 -11.29 26.68
N HIS A 318 -25.51 -10.56 26.48
CA HIS A 318 -25.46 -9.31 25.73
C HIS A 318 -25.08 -9.53 24.25
N GLY A 319 -24.79 -10.78 23.87
CA GLY A 319 -24.41 -11.16 22.51
C GLY A 319 -23.10 -10.52 22.06
N MET A 320 -22.15 -10.38 22.99
CA MET A 320 -20.83 -9.83 22.68
C MET A 320 -20.08 -10.71 21.70
N THR A 321 -19.51 -10.09 20.70
CA THR A 321 -18.48 -10.68 19.84
C THR A 321 -17.19 -9.92 20.08
N ALA A 322 -16.15 -10.62 20.50
CA ALA A 322 -14.87 -10.02 20.83
C ALA A 322 -13.78 -10.49 19.87
N LYS A 323 -12.79 -9.64 19.63
CA LYS A 323 -11.57 -9.95 18.86
C LYS A 323 -10.39 -9.31 19.50
N SER A 324 -9.27 -10.03 19.53
CA SER A 324 -7.99 -9.45 19.92
C SER A 324 -7.40 -8.61 18.78
N THR A 325 -6.55 -7.67 19.11
CA THR A 325 -5.78 -6.89 18.13
C THR A 325 -4.84 -7.80 17.35
N SER A 326 -4.20 -8.79 18.02
CA SER A 326 -3.35 -9.80 17.38
C SER A 326 -4.11 -10.64 16.35
N GLU A 327 -5.31 -11.16 16.67
CA GLU A 327 -6.14 -11.92 15.73
C GLU A 327 -6.55 -11.05 14.52
N SER A 328 -6.86 -9.77 14.77
CA SER A 328 -7.24 -8.83 13.71
C SER A 328 -6.07 -8.57 12.75
N ILE A 329 -4.85 -8.43 13.27
CA ILE A 329 -3.62 -8.30 12.49
C ILE A 329 -3.36 -9.56 11.68
N ASP A 330 -3.43 -10.74 12.31
CA ASP A 330 -3.18 -12.01 11.66
C ASP A 330 -4.17 -12.25 10.51
N GLN A 331 -5.44 -11.91 10.72
CA GLN A 331 -6.49 -12.02 9.69
C GLN A 331 -6.22 -11.09 8.51
N GLU A 332 -5.85 -9.84 8.76
CA GLU A 332 -5.51 -8.86 7.73
C GLU A 332 -4.25 -9.28 6.96
N GLN A 333 -3.22 -9.72 7.67
CA GLN A 333 -1.99 -10.24 7.05
C GLN A 333 -2.27 -11.47 6.20
N ALA A 334 -3.10 -12.40 6.67
CA ALA A 334 -3.46 -13.59 5.91
C ALA A 334 -4.18 -13.23 4.60
N GLN A 335 -5.10 -12.26 4.64
CA GLN A 335 -5.81 -11.76 3.46
C GLN A 335 -4.85 -11.04 2.50
N THR A 336 -4.02 -10.15 3.02
CA THR A 336 -3.00 -9.42 2.25
C THR A 336 -1.97 -10.37 1.64
N ASN A 337 -1.50 -11.37 2.39
CA ASN A 337 -0.57 -12.37 1.91
C ASN A 337 -1.18 -13.24 0.80
N ALA A 338 -2.44 -13.64 0.92
CA ALA A 338 -3.14 -14.39 -0.13
C ALA A 338 -3.25 -13.58 -1.42
N PHE A 339 -3.63 -12.30 -1.32
CA PHE A 339 -3.68 -11.38 -2.46
C PHE A 339 -2.30 -11.18 -3.09
N ASN A 340 -1.27 -10.96 -2.26
CA ASN A 340 0.11 -10.79 -2.71
C ASN A 340 0.66 -12.04 -3.41
N GLN A 341 0.34 -13.25 -2.92
CA GLN A 341 0.72 -14.51 -3.56
C GLN A 341 0.06 -14.68 -4.93
N LEU A 342 -1.23 -14.35 -5.06
CA LEU A 342 -1.90 -14.34 -6.36
C LEU A 342 -1.24 -13.37 -7.33
N PHE A 343 -0.97 -12.15 -6.89
CA PHE A 343 -0.29 -11.14 -7.71
C PHE A 343 1.12 -11.56 -8.12
N GLN A 344 1.90 -12.11 -7.20
CA GLN A 344 3.23 -12.66 -7.49
C GLN A 344 3.15 -13.81 -8.49
N GLY A 345 2.13 -14.66 -8.40
CA GLY A 345 1.86 -15.71 -9.36
C GLY A 345 1.61 -15.16 -10.78
N PHE A 346 0.73 -14.17 -10.91
CA PHE A 346 0.46 -13.50 -12.20
C PHE A 346 1.69 -12.80 -12.76
N MET A 347 2.45 -12.10 -11.91
CA MET A 347 3.69 -11.45 -12.34
C MET A 347 4.76 -12.48 -12.75
N GLY A 348 4.86 -13.60 -12.03
CA GLY A 348 5.73 -14.72 -12.40
C GLY A 348 5.37 -15.31 -13.76
N LEU A 349 4.08 -15.49 -14.05
CA LEU A 349 3.61 -15.89 -15.37
C LEU A 349 3.95 -14.86 -16.45
N GLY A 350 3.77 -13.58 -16.18
CA GLY A 350 4.17 -12.49 -17.08
C GLY A 350 5.68 -12.52 -17.39
N LEU A 351 6.50 -12.74 -16.36
CA LEU A 351 7.95 -12.91 -16.54
C LEU A 351 8.28 -14.13 -17.41
N LEU A 352 7.63 -15.26 -17.16
CA LEU A 352 7.83 -16.48 -17.96
C LEU A 352 7.47 -16.26 -19.43
N VAL A 353 6.34 -15.60 -19.70
CA VAL A 353 5.92 -15.25 -21.07
C VAL A 353 6.93 -14.31 -21.73
N GLY A 354 7.39 -13.28 -21.00
CA GLY A 354 8.41 -12.34 -21.48
C GLY A 354 9.73 -13.02 -21.81
N VAL A 355 10.19 -13.92 -20.94
CA VAL A 355 11.41 -14.71 -21.14
C VAL A 355 11.23 -15.70 -22.31
N ALA A 356 10.07 -16.36 -22.44
CA ALA A 356 9.78 -17.25 -23.57
C ALA A 356 9.80 -16.48 -24.90
N ALA A 357 9.24 -15.27 -24.94
CA ALA A 357 9.29 -14.41 -26.12
C ALA A 357 10.73 -14.06 -26.52
N LEU A 358 11.62 -13.78 -25.54
CA LEU A 358 13.05 -13.58 -25.80
C LEU A 358 13.68 -14.82 -26.43
N GLY A 359 13.34 -16.03 -26.00
CA GLY A 359 13.80 -17.28 -26.57
C GLY A 359 13.39 -17.42 -28.03
N VAL A 360 12.14 -17.18 -28.37
CA VAL A 360 11.63 -17.22 -29.75
C VAL A 360 12.38 -16.22 -30.64
N ILE A 361 12.58 -15.00 -30.13
CA ILE A 361 13.33 -13.94 -30.84
C ILE A 361 14.80 -14.37 -31.04
N ALA A 362 15.42 -14.99 -30.04
CA ALA A 362 16.78 -15.52 -30.16
C ALA A 362 16.89 -16.61 -31.17
N PHE A 363 15.94 -17.56 -31.23
CA PHE A 363 15.90 -18.60 -32.28
C PHE A 363 15.78 -18.01 -33.68
N ARG A 364 14.86 -17.06 -33.85
CA ARG A 364 14.70 -16.36 -35.15
C ARG A 364 15.97 -15.63 -35.55
N ALA A 365 16.63 -14.96 -34.59
CA ALA A 365 17.89 -14.26 -34.82
C ALA A 365 19.00 -15.20 -35.31
N VAL A 366 19.07 -16.45 -34.82
CA VAL A 366 20.03 -17.45 -35.28
C VAL A 366 19.77 -17.81 -36.75
N VAL A 367 18.52 -18.03 -37.16
CA VAL A 367 18.14 -18.35 -38.53
C VAL A 367 18.47 -17.18 -39.47
N GLU A 368 18.07 -15.96 -39.11
CA GLU A 368 18.32 -14.76 -39.93
C GLU A 368 19.81 -14.44 -40.08
N ARG A 369 20.65 -14.81 -39.11
CA ARG A 369 22.10 -14.53 -39.10
C ARG A 369 22.95 -15.71 -39.51
N ARG A 370 22.37 -16.79 -40.03
CA ARG A 370 23.10 -18.02 -40.34
C ARG A 370 24.32 -17.77 -41.24
N GLN A 371 24.17 -16.92 -42.25
CA GLN A 371 25.26 -16.56 -43.17
C GLN A 371 26.35 -15.74 -42.48
N SER A 372 25.97 -14.72 -41.65
CA SER A 372 26.93 -13.92 -40.88
C SER A 372 27.72 -14.76 -39.88
N ILE A 373 27.06 -15.74 -39.23
CA ILE A 373 27.72 -16.69 -38.31
C ILE A 373 28.72 -17.55 -39.07
N GLY A 374 28.32 -18.04 -40.25
CA GLY A 374 29.23 -18.81 -41.13
C GLY A 374 30.47 -18.03 -41.54
N MET A 375 30.31 -16.75 -41.92
CA MET A 375 31.42 -15.84 -42.24
C MET A 375 32.36 -15.64 -41.04
N MET A 376 31.80 -15.32 -39.85
CA MET A 376 32.59 -15.15 -38.63
C MET A 376 33.41 -16.41 -38.30
N ARG A 377 32.80 -17.59 -38.43
CA ARG A 377 33.50 -18.84 -38.20
C ARG A 377 34.59 -19.16 -39.28
N ALA A 378 34.36 -18.75 -40.52
CA ALA A 378 35.35 -18.86 -41.59
C ALA A 378 36.60 -17.97 -41.34
N ILE A 379 36.42 -16.82 -40.72
CA ILE A 379 37.50 -15.87 -40.33
C ILE A 379 38.24 -16.34 -39.06
N GLY A 380 37.79 -17.42 -38.39
CA GLY A 380 38.49 -17.99 -37.22
C GLY A 380 37.77 -17.84 -35.87
N TYR A 381 36.52 -17.38 -35.82
CA TYR A 381 35.75 -17.36 -34.57
C TYR A 381 35.48 -18.78 -34.07
N ARG A 382 35.84 -19.05 -32.81
CA ARG A 382 35.56 -20.32 -32.15
C ARG A 382 34.08 -20.47 -31.86
N ALA A 383 33.54 -21.71 -31.89
CA ALA A 383 32.13 -21.97 -31.54
C ALA A 383 31.68 -21.36 -30.20
N ARG A 384 32.56 -21.45 -29.19
CA ARG A 384 32.30 -20.83 -27.87
C ARG A 384 32.16 -19.31 -27.92
N MET A 385 32.87 -18.63 -28.82
CA MET A 385 32.78 -17.16 -28.97
C MET A 385 31.42 -16.76 -29.55
N VAL A 386 30.91 -17.55 -30.52
CA VAL A 386 29.57 -17.34 -31.09
C VAL A 386 28.50 -17.58 -30.03
N GLN A 387 28.61 -18.65 -29.26
CA GLN A 387 27.68 -18.94 -28.16
C GLN A 387 27.69 -17.80 -27.13
N LEU A 388 28.86 -17.34 -26.69
CA LEU A 388 29.04 -16.29 -25.73
C LEU A 388 28.46 -14.94 -26.23
N GLN A 389 28.59 -14.66 -27.54
CA GLN A 389 28.00 -13.46 -28.15
C GLN A 389 26.48 -13.43 -27.99
N PHE A 390 25.75 -14.51 -28.26
CA PHE A 390 24.31 -14.58 -28.10
C PHE A 390 23.88 -14.46 -26.62
N LEU A 391 24.62 -15.12 -25.71
CA LEU A 391 24.36 -15.01 -24.28
C LEU A 391 24.61 -13.58 -23.75
N MET A 392 25.67 -12.94 -24.22
CA MET A 392 25.94 -11.53 -23.84
C MET A 392 24.88 -10.58 -24.42
N GLU A 393 24.41 -10.80 -25.64
CA GLU A 393 23.34 -10.01 -26.25
C GLU A 393 22.07 -10.05 -25.40
N SER A 394 21.62 -11.25 -25.00
CA SER A 394 20.45 -11.41 -24.12
C SER A 394 20.69 -10.88 -22.73
N GLY A 395 21.88 -11.08 -22.18
CA GLY A 395 22.27 -10.55 -20.87
C GLY A 395 22.25 -9.02 -20.83
N VAL A 396 22.74 -8.35 -21.86
CA VAL A 396 22.69 -6.89 -21.98
C VAL A 396 21.24 -6.39 -22.01
N VAL A 397 20.37 -7.02 -22.80
CA VAL A 397 18.96 -6.65 -22.86
C VAL A 397 18.28 -6.86 -21.50
N ALA A 398 18.55 -8.00 -20.84
CA ALA A 398 17.97 -8.28 -19.52
C ALA A 398 18.44 -7.29 -18.44
N ILE A 399 19.73 -6.98 -18.41
CA ILE A 399 20.29 -6.02 -17.44
C ILE A 399 19.75 -4.60 -17.70
N LEU A 400 19.77 -4.14 -18.96
CA LEU A 400 19.24 -2.82 -19.30
C LEU A 400 17.75 -2.70 -19.01
N GLY A 401 16.96 -3.71 -19.37
CA GLY A 401 15.54 -3.76 -19.06
C GLY A 401 15.27 -3.73 -17.55
N SER A 402 16.07 -4.49 -16.79
CA SER A 402 15.96 -4.45 -15.32
C SER A 402 16.31 -3.08 -14.73
N LEU A 403 17.37 -2.44 -15.21
CA LEU A 403 17.77 -1.10 -14.73
C LEU A 403 16.70 -0.04 -15.04
N ILE A 404 16.13 -0.08 -16.25
CA ILE A 404 15.03 0.83 -16.62
C ILE A 404 13.82 0.54 -15.74
N GLY A 405 13.43 -0.73 -15.58
CA GLY A 405 12.29 -1.14 -14.77
C GLY A 405 12.42 -0.73 -13.30
N ILE A 406 13.59 -0.97 -12.70
CA ILE A 406 13.90 -0.56 -11.32
C ILE A 406 13.85 0.96 -11.19
N GLY A 407 14.53 1.68 -12.08
CA GLY A 407 14.60 3.15 -12.01
C GLY A 407 13.22 3.80 -12.10
N LEU A 408 12.41 3.37 -13.08
CA LEU A 408 11.04 3.89 -13.25
C LEU A 408 10.10 3.42 -12.14
N GLY A 409 10.20 2.16 -11.73
CA GLY A 409 9.40 1.59 -10.64
C GLY A 409 9.66 2.32 -9.32
N THR A 410 10.92 2.57 -8.99
CA THR A 410 11.30 3.35 -7.80
C THR A 410 10.80 4.79 -7.88
N LEU A 411 10.91 5.44 -9.04
CA LEU A 411 10.46 6.81 -9.24
C LEU A 411 8.95 6.96 -9.05
N ILE A 412 8.16 6.04 -9.61
CA ILE A 412 6.71 6.06 -9.44
C ILE A 412 6.33 5.69 -8.01
N ALA A 413 6.94 4.66 -7.44
CA ALA A 413 6.69 4.27 -6.05
C ALA A 413 7.05 5.41 -5.07
N TRP A 414 8.12 6.14 -5.32
CA TRP A 414 8.48 7.34 -4.56
C TRP A 414 7.41 8.44 -4.66
N ASN A 415 6.85 8.65 -5.85
CA ASN A 415 5.79 9.64 -6.05
C ASN A 415 4.49 9.23 -5.33
N ILE A 416 4.13 7.93 -5.38
CA ILE A 416 3.00 7.38 -4.61
C ILE A 416 3.26 7.53 -3.10
N PHE A 417 4.46 7.14 -2.64
CA PHE A 417 4.86 7.28 -1.25
C PHE A 417 4.76 8.73 -0.76
N LYS A 418 5.23 9.70 -1.56
CA LYS A 418 5.16 11.12 -1.19
C LYS A 418 3.71 11.58 -0.95
N ASN A 419 2.76 11.09 -1.71
CA ASN A 419 1.35 11.39 -1.49
C ASN A 419 0.83 10.70 -0.21
N ILE A 420 1.13 9.41 -0.01
CA ILE A 420 0.72 8.66 1.18
C ILE A 420 1.34 9.26 2.45
N SER A 421 2.62 9.63 2.42
CA SER A 421 3.31 10.20 3.59
C SER A 421 2.84 11.60 4.00
N GLN A 422 2.10 12.28 3.15
CA GLN A 422 1.43 13.54 3.51
C GLN A 422 0.13 13.28 4.27
N GLU A 423 -0.47 12.10 4.08
CA GLU A 423 -1.74 11.70 4.70
C GLU A 423 -1.54 10.85 5.96
N SER A 424 -0.38 10.20 6.08
CA SER A 424 -0.10 9.24 7.17
C SER A 424 1.23 9.52 7.85
N ALA A 425 1.18 9.83 9.14
CA ALA A 425 2.37 10.00 9.96
C ALA A 425 3.11 8.66 10.16
N GLY A 426 4.45 8.70 10.11
CA GLY A 426 5.30 7.54 10.45
C GLY A 426 5.53 6.52 9.33
N VAL A 427 4.95 6.67 8.14
CA VAL A 427 5.27 5.82 7.00
C VAL A 427 6.68 6.16 6.49
N THR A 428 7.57 5.17 6.42
CA THR A 428 8.93 5.34 5.94
C THR A 428 9.13 4.69 4.57
N PHE A 429 9.74 5.42 3.64
CA PHE A 429 10.09 4.84 2.36
C PHE A 429 11.26 3.88 2.50
N SER A 430 11.02 2.60 2.25
CA SER A 430 12.09 1.61 2.22
C SER A 430 12.02 0.76 0.94
N ILE A 431 13.17 0.55 0.34
CA ILE A 431 13.28 -0.32 -0.83
C ILE A 431 13.66 -1.71 -0.34
N PRO A 432 12.86 -2.76 -0.60
CA PRO A 432 13.20 -4.13 -0.21
C PRO A 432 14.32 -4.68 -1.10
N ILE A 433 15.57 -4.26 -0.85
CA ILE A 433 16.74 -4.53 -1.69
C ILE A 433 16.92 -6.03 -1.96
N VAL A 434 16.68 -6.88 -0.96
CA VAL A 434 16.82 -8.34 -1.09
C VAL A 434 15.80 -8.90 -2.10
N ASN A 435 14.53 -8.48 -2.01
CA ASN A 435 13.48 -8.92 -2.91
C ASN A 435 13.73 -8.43 -4.35
N VAL A 436 14.14 -7.17 -4.50
CA VAL A 436 14.49 -6.58 -5.80
C VAL A 436 15.67 -7.29 -6.42
N ALA A 437 16.73 -7.54 -5.67
CA ALA A 437 17.90 -8.27 -6.15
C ALA A 437 17.56 -9.71 -6.57
N ALA A 438 16.70 -10.39 -5.80
CA ALA A 438 16.21 -11.73 -6.13
C ALA A 438 15.41 -11.74 -7.44
N ILE A 439 14.49 -10.79 -7.65
CA ILE A 439 13.70 -10.65 -8.88
C ILE A 439 14.61 -10.46 -10.09
N VAL A 440 15.57 -9.54 -10.00
CA VAL A 440 16.51 -9.25 -11.08
C VAL A 440 17.40 -10.45 -11.37
N LEU A 441 17.91 -11.12 -10.34
CA LEU A 441 18.73 -12.33 -10.49
C LEU A 441 17.96 -13.43 -11.23
N VAL A 442 16.73 -13.71 -10.77
CA VAL A 442 15.85 -14.71 -11.40
C VAL A 442 15.60 -14.34 -12.86
N ALA A 443 15.23 -13.09 -13.14
CA ALA A 443 14.95 -12.61 -14.49
C ALA A 443 16.15 -12.76 -15.42
N VAL A 444 17.35 -12.37 -14.99
CA VAL A 444 18.58 -12.49 -15.76
C VAL A 444 18.96 -13.96 -15.98
N VAL A 445 18.93 -14.78 -14.94
CA VAL A 445 19.26 -16.22 -15.02
C VAL A 445 18.32 -16.92 -15.98
N PHE A 446 17.01 -16.73 -15.87
CA PHE A 446 16.03 -17.32 -16.78
C PHE A 446 16.21 -16.84 -18.23
N SER A 447 16.51 -15.55 -18.44
CA SER A 447 16.81 -15.00 -19.76
C SER A 447 18.03 -15.70 -20.40
N LEU A 448 19.11 -15.90 -19.64
CA LEU A 448 20.32 -16.58 -20.11
C LEU A 448 20.06 -18.07 -20.39
N LEU A 449 19.33 -18.76 -19.50
CA LEU A 449 18.98 -20.18 -19.69
C LEU A 449 18.14 -20.37 -20.95
N ASN A 450 17.15 -19.55 -21.19
CA ASN A 450 16.29 -19.62 -22.36
C ASN A 450 17.05 -19.34 -23.67
N THR A 451 18.06 -18.49 -23.63
CA THR A 451 18.90 -18.17 -24.80
C THR A 451 20.00 -19.23 -25.01
N MET A 452 20.28 -20.10 -24.05
CA MET A 452 21.36 -21.07 -24.12
C MET A 452 21.17 -22.11 -25.26
N LEU A 453 19.93 -22.57 -25.49
CA LEU A 453 19.57 -23.48 -26.53
C LEU A 453 19.83 -22.90 -27.95
N PRO A 454 19.26 -21.72 -28.32
CA PRO A 454 19.55 -21.12 -29.62
C PRO A 454 21.02 -20.74 -29.78
N ALA A 455 21.70 -20.30 -28.73
CA ALA A 455 23.12 -20.00 -28.76
C ALA A 455 23.98 -21.23 -29.05
N ARG A 456 23.62 -22.40 -28.49
CA ARG A 456 24.30 -23.69 -28.84
C ARG A 456 24.07 -24.08 -30.29
N GLN A 457 22.84 -23.93 -30.80
CA GLN A 457 22.54 -24.22 -32.21
C GLN A 457 23.33 -23.30 -33.15
N ALA A 458 23.38 -21.99 -32.83
CA ALA A 458 24.18 -21.02 -33.58
C ALA A 458 25.68 -21.43 -33.65
N SER A 459 26.22 -21.89 -32.52
CA SER A 459 27.61 -22.30 -32.41
C SER A 459 27.93 -23.60 -33.23
N GLY A 460 26.93 -24.41 -33.52
CA GLY A 460 27.06 -25.65 -34.31
C GLY A 460 27.06 -25.46 -35.83
N ILE A 461 26.72 -24.29 -36.34
CA ILE A 461 26.66 -24.00 -37.79
C ILE A 461 28.04 -24.16 -38.44
N LYS A 462 28.13 -25.04 -39.44
CA LYS A 462 29.38 -25.22 -40.19
C LYS A 462 29.54 -24.12 -41.25
N PRO A 463 30.73 -23.53 -41.41
CA PRO A 463 30.98 -22.49 -42.42
C PRO A 463 30.59 -22.90 -43.84
N SER A 464 30.90 -24.16 -44.22
CA SER A 464 30.60 -24.73 -45.55
C SER A 464 29.11 -24.85 -45.86
N GLU A 465 28.27 -25.10 -44.83
CA GLU A 465 26.81 -25.18 -44.97
C GLU A 465 26.16 -23.79 -44.98
N ALA A 466 26.71 -22.86 -44.20
CA ALA A 466 26.18 -21.50 -44.09
C ALA A 466 26.43 -20.63 -45.33
N LEU A 467 27.53 -20.87 -46.04
CA LEU A 467 27.93 -20.12 -47.25
C LEU A 467 27.36 -20.72 -48.55
N ARG A 468 26.80 -21.94 -48.49
CA ARG A 468 26.21 -22.66 -49.64
C ARG A 468 24.72 -22.35 -49.84
N TYR A 469 24.11 -21.63 -48.96
CA TYR A 469 22.67 -21.26 -49.00
C TYR A 469 22.51 -20.01 -49.86
N GLU A 470 22.12 -20.17 -51.11
CA GLU A 470 21.40 -19.20 -51.93
C GLU A 470 19.89 -19.32 -51.71
#